data_f2286cfe9c5918a29a63fb19849d5135
#
_entry.id   f2286cfe9c5918a29a63fb19849d5135
#
_cell.length_a   1.000
_cell.length_b   1.000
_cell.length_c   1.000
_cell.angle_alpha   90.00
_cell.angle_beta   90.00
_cell.angle_gamma   90.00
#
_symmetry.space_group_name_H-M   'P 1'
#
loop_
_entity.id
_entity.type
_entity.pdbx_description
1 polymer ?
#
loop_
_entity_poly.entity_id
_entity_poly.type
_entity_poly.pdbx_seq_one_letter_code
_entity_poly.pdbx_strand_id
1 'polypeptide(L)'
;MNALTEKGNYILSRSYAYGVTASYLRTFTYLEDLIFSNSNIIWRKDDFNNEYHVNRALNVWGSGKSHKNYFNKIDAYIKNIFNQPLDTQPKGIADMGCGDGSFLYHLYDLVENNTLRGKELRDYPLSLIGADYNQAALNETLETFRNKPCKPMTILADISDPDKYADDIKKQYSIDIKDFLNVRSFLDHNRTINLKKIENEYRFKSLTTNAFAWK
;
A
#
# COMPACT_ATOMS: atom_id res chain seq x y z
N MET A 1 28.81 21.36 15.46
CA MET A 1 27.94 20.56 14.55
C MET A 1 28.38 20.87 13.14
N ASN A 2 28.85 19.88 12.38
CA ASN A 2 29.19 20.08 10.98
C ASN A 2 27.88 20.18 10.18
N ALA A 3 27.64 21.34 9.57
CA ALA A 3 26.48 21.51 8.69
C ALA A 3 26.71 20.74 7.37
N LEU A 4 25.68 20.11 6.85
CA LEU A 4 25.75 19.48 5.54
C LEU A 4 25.86 20.55 4.44
N THR A 5 26.61 20.24 3.40
CA THR A 5 26.61 21.05 2.18
C THR A 5 25.25 20.94 1.47
N GLU A 6 24.94 21.83 0.55
CA GLU A 6 23.74 21.78 -0.28
C GLU A 6 23.62 20.41 -0.99
N LYS A 7 24.72 19.93 -1.59
CA LYS A 7 24.81 18.60 -2.19
C LYS A 7 24.53 17.47 -1.17
N GLY A 8 25.07 17.61 0.05
CA GLY A 8 24.84 16.67 1.15
C GLY A 8 23.38 16.61 1.55
N ASN A 9 22.72 17.76 1.68
CA ASN A 9 21.28 17.84 1.96
C ASN A 9 20.45 17.20 0.83
N TYR A 10 20.79 17.46 -0.42
CA TYR A 10 20.13 16.84 -1.57
C TYR A 10 20.26 15.31 -1.55
N ILE A 11 21.46 14.79 -1.32
CA ILE A 11 21.70 13.33 -1.23
C ILE A 11 20.88 12.74 -0.08
N LEU A 12 20.90 13.38 1.09
CA LEU A 12 20.18 12.93 2.26
C LEU A 12 18.67 12.91 2.04
N SER A 13 18.12 13.92 1.37
CA SER A 13 16.69 13.97 1.04
C SER A 13 16.23 12.81 0.16
N ARG A 14 17.15 12.16 -0.57
CA ARG A 14 16.89 11.00 -1.43
C ARG A 14 17.26 9.67 -0.79
N SER A 15 17.74 9.66 0.46
CA SER A 15 18.25 8.45 1.13
C SER A 15 17.22 7.33 1.23
N TYR A 16 15.94 7.66 1.32
CA TYR A 16 14.86 6.68 1.36
C TYR A 16 14.80 5.77 0.12
N ALA A 17 15.10 6.33 -1.06
CA ALA A 17 15.15 5.54 -2.30
C ALA A 17 16.24 4.44 -2.25
N TYR A 18 17.34 4.69 -1.56
CA TYR A 18 18.38 3.68 -1.33
C TYR A 18 17.92 2.56 -0.38
N GLY A 19 16.99 2.85 0.52
CA GLY A 19 16.37 1.86 1.39
C GLY A 19 15.70 0.74 0.62
N VAL A 20 15.01 1.07 -0.49
CA VAL A 20 14.40 0.07 -1.37
C VAL A 20 15.45 -0.85 -1.97
N THR A 21 16.51 -0.30 -2.55
CA THR A 21 17.62 -1.09 -3.11
C THR A 21 18.34 -1.92 -2.04
N ALA A 22 18.64 -1.31 -0.89
CA ALA A 22 19.30 -1.98 0.23
C ALA A 22 18.47 -3.14 0.81
N SER A 23 17.15 -3.06 0.73
CA SER A 23 16.28 -4.13 1.19
C SER A 23 16.46 -5.45 0.45
N TYR A 24 16.98 -5.40 -0.78
CA TYR A 24 17.28 -6.57 -1.63
C TYR A 24 18.73 -7.06 -1.53
N LEU A 25 19.57 -6.51 -0.65
CA LEU A 25 20.96 -6.98 -0.48
C LEU A 25 21.04 -8.48 -0.26
N ARG A 26 20.06 -9.04 0.44
CA ARG A 26 19.97 -10.48 0.67
C ARG A 26 19.80 -11.28 -0.62
N THR A 27 19.04 -10.75 -1.59
CA THR A 27 18.89 -11.38 -2.91
C THR A 27 20.25 -11.53 -3.61
N PHE A 28 21.12 -10.53 -3.46
CA PHE A 28 22.42 -10.55 -4.11
C PHE A 28 23.37 -11.63 -3.54
N THR A 29 23.12 -12.11 -2.32
CA THR A 29 23.89 -13.25 -1.77
C THR A 29 23.52 -14.58 -2.43
N TYR A 30 22.43 -14.64 -3.18
CA TYR A 30 21.95 -15.82 -3.89
C TYR A 30 22.12 -15.72 -5.41
N LEU A 31 22.91 -14.76 -5.92
CA LEU A 31 23.05 -14.54 -7.37
C LEU A 31 23.55 -15.78 -8.10
N GLU A 32 24.48 -16.53 -7.53
CA GLU A 32 24.99 -17.77 -8.14
C GLU A 32 23.86 -18.79 -8.30
N ASP A 33 23.08 -19.03 -7.24
CA ASP A 33 21.93 -19.94 -7.29
C ASP A 33 20.88 -19.49 -8.31
N LEU A 34 20.58 -18.17 -8.32
CA LEU A 34 19.57 -17.59 -9.21
C LEU A 34 19.96 -17.73 -10.68
N ILE A 35 21.24 -17.63 -10.99
CA ILE A 35 21.75 -17.66 -12.38
C ILE A 35 21.98 -19.11 -12.84
N PHE A 36 22.57 -19.96 -12.01
CA PHE A 36 23.10 -21.26 -12.44
C PHE A 36 22.35 -22.46 -11.87
N SER A 37 21.44 -22.26 -10.89
CA SER A 37 20.85 -23.39 -10.16
C SER A 37 19.33 -23.24 -10.01
N ASN A 38 18.85 -22.61 -8.95
CA ASN A 38 17.44 -22.62 -8.56
C ASN A 38 16.89 -21.22 -8.27
N SER A 39 16.15 -20.67 -9.23
CA SER A 39 15.51 -19.36 -9.07
C SER A 39 14.38 -19.34 -8.02
N ASN A 40 13.87 -20.50 -7.58
CA ASN A 40 12.78 -20.55 -6.60
C ASN A 40 13.20 -20.11 -5.19
N ILE A 41 14.49 -19.89 -4.94
CA ILE A 41 14.99 -19.42 -3.64
C ILE A 41 14.37 -18.09 -3.23
N ILE A 42 14.04 -17.23 -4.19
CA ILE A 42 13.39 -15.93 -3.93
C ILE A 42 11.95 -16.06 -3.41
N TRP A 43 11.31 -17.22 -3.63
CA TRP A 43 9.93 -17.46 -3.18
C TRP A 43 9.85 -18.10 -1.79
N ARG A 44 11.00 -18.38 -1.17
CA ARG A 44 11.03 -18.92 0.19
C ARG A 44 10.54 -17.90 1.20
N LYS A 45 9.78 -18.40 2.17
CA LYS A 45 9.26 -17.63 3.29
C LYS A 45 9.56 -18.37 4.59
N ASP A 46 9.64 -17.60 5.68
CA ASP A 46 9.73 -18.16 7.02
C ASP A 46 8.33 -18.57 7.55
N ASP A 47 8.31 -19.11 8.77
CA ASP A 47 7.07 -19.55 9.42
C ASP A 47 6.10 -18.41 9.73
N PHE A 48 6.57 -17.15 9.66
CA PHE A 48 5.78 -15.93 9.82
C PHE A 48 5.40 -15.29 8.48
N ASN A 49 5.56 -16.02 7.37
CA ASN A 49 5.30 -15.55 6.00
C ASN A 49 6.20 -14.39 5.53
N ASN A 50 7.34 -14.13 6.21
CA ASN A 50 8.31 -13.15 5.73
C ASN A 50 9.17 -13.74 4.62
N GLU A 51 9.45 -12.91 3.62
CA GLU A 51 10.26 -13.29 2.47
C GLU A 51 11.75 -13.35 2.83
N TYR A 52 12.44 -14.38 2.36
CA TYR A 52 13.88 -14.51 2.60
C TYR A 52 14.73 -13.57 1.75
N HIS A 53 14.29 -13.25 0.56
CA HIS A 53 15.07 -12.48 -0.41
C HIS A 53 15.09 -10.98 -0.15
N VAL A 54 14.16 -10.46 0.66
CA VAL A 54 13.99 -9.03 0.89
C VAL A 54 13.76 -8.73 2.37
N ASN A 55 14.36 -7.65 2.87
CA ASN A 55 13.95 -7.05 4.13
C ASN A 55 12.71 -6.19 3.89
N ARG A 56 11.52 -6.74 4.13
CA ARG A 56 10.25 -6.09 3.79
C ARG A 56 10.01 -4.79 4.58
N ALA A 57 10.36 -4.75 5.86
CA ALA A 57 10.24 -3.54 6.68
C ALA A 57 11.04 -2.37 6.08
N LEU A 58 12.32 -2.61 5.74
CA LEU A 58 13.16 -1.60 5.08
C LEU A 58 12.64 -1.22 3.69
N ASN A 59 12.10 -2.19 2.95
CA ASN A 59 11.54 -1.96 1.62
C ASN A 59 10.33 -1.01 1.67
N VAL A 60 9.31 -1.33 2.49
CA VAL A 60 8.09 -0.51 2.58
C VAL A 60 8.37 0.85 3.21
N TRP A 61 9.28 0.93 4.19
CA TRP A 61 9.72 2.20 4.76
C TRP A 61 10.37 3.11 3.70
N GLY A 62 11.31 2.57 2.92
CA GLY A 62 11.99 3.31 1.86
C GLY A 62 11.05 3.70 0.72
N SER A 63 10.17 2.79 0.32
CA SER A 63 9.16 3.00 -0.72
C SER A 63 8.15 4.07 -0.31
N GLY A 64 7.51 3.94 0.86
CA GLY A 64 6.51 4.88 1.34
C GLY A 64 7.06 6.30 1.46
N LYS A 65 8.27 6.47 2.01
CA LYS A 65 8.95 7.77 2.09
C LYS A 65 9.27 8.36 0.72
N SER A 66 9.69 7.52 -0.24
CA SER A 66 10.00 7.96 -1.60
C SER A 66 8.74 8.36 -2.37
N HIS A 67 7.64 7.63 -2.19
CA HIS A 67 6.38 7.88 -2.86
C HIS A 67 5.63 9.11 -2.33
N LYS A 68 5.97 9.59 -1.15
CA LYS A 68 5.32 10.76 -0.52
C LYS A 68 5.27 11.99 -1.44
N ASN A 69 6.26 12.17 -2.32
CA ASN A 69 6.31 13.26 -3.29
C ASN A 69 5.19 13.19 -4.36
N TYR A 70 4.52 12.04 -4.46
CA TYR A 70 3.44 11.82 -5.44
C TYR A 70 2.05 11.81 -4.83
N PHE A 71 1.92 11.72 -3.51
CA PHE A 71 0.62 11.60 -2.84
C PHE A 71 -0.34 12.75 -3.18
N ASN A 72 0.17 13.95 -3.25
CA ASN A 72 -0.64 15.15 -3.56
C ASN A 72 -1.26 15.16 -4.98
N LYS A 73 -0.85 14.24 -5.85
CA LYS A 73 -1.41 14.16 -7.20
C LYS A 73 -2.89 13.78 -7.22
N ILE A 74 -3.38 13.13 -6.16
CA ILE A 74 -4.79 12.72 -6.06
C ILE A 74 -5.61 13.59 -5.11
N ASP A 75 -5.01 14.57 -4.44
CA ASP A 75 -5.66 15.39 -3.41
C ASP A 75 -6.95 16.03 -3.90
N ALA A 76 -6.96 16.53 -5.14
CA ALA A 76 -8.15 17.15 -5.72
C ALA A 76 -9.33 16.18 -5.83
N TYR A 77 -9.06 14.92 -6.18
CA TYR A 77 -10.09 13.89 -6.29
C TYR A 77 -10.64 13.50 -4.92
N ILE A 78 -9.75 13.31 -3.94
CA ILE A 78 -10.14 12.98 -2.56
C ILE A 78 -10.96 14.10 -1.95
N LYS A 79 -10.54 15.37 -2.10
CA LYS A 79 -11.32 16.53 -1.64
C LYS A 79 -12.69 16.58 -2.29
N ASN A 80 -12.79 16.29 -3.59
CA ASN A 80 -14.08 16.29 -4.27
C ASN A 80 -15.02 15.23 -3.70
N ILE A 81 -14.53 14.03 -3.38
CA ILE A 81 -15.31 12.93 -2.79
C ILE A 81 -15.81 13.33 -1.39
N PHE A 82 -14.93 13.81 -0.52
CA PHE A 82 -15.23 14.08 0.89
C PHE A 82 -15.78 15.50 1.15
N ASN A 83 -16.09 16.25 0.09
CA ASN A 83 -16.88 17.48 0.12
C ASN A 83 -18.30 17.30 -0.45
N GLN A 84 -18.69 16.10 -0.89
CA GLN A 84 -20.08 15.79 -1.27
C GLN A 84 -20.99 15.79 -0.01
N PRO A 85 -22.32 15.73 -0.14
CA PRO A 85 -23.20 15.53 1.01
C PRO A 85 -22.77 14.34 1.85
N LEU A 86 -22.76 14.49 3.18
CA LEU A 86 -22.16 13.56 4.13
C LEU A 86 -22.71 12.12 4.03
N ASP A 87 -24.01 12.00 3.75
CA ASP A 87 -24.72 10.73 3.61
C ASP A 87 -24.36 9.97 2.32
N THR A 88 -23.77 10.65 1.34
CA THR A 88 -23.31 10.05 0.07
C THR A 88 -21.83 9.68 0.06
N GLN A 89 -21.10 10.11 1.09
CA GLN A 89 -19.65 9.90 1.14
C GLN A 89 -19.30 8.47 1.59
N PRO A 90 -18.13 7.96 1.19
CA PRO A 90 -17.61 6.71 1.73
C PRO A 90 -17.50 6.77 3.26
N LYS A 91 -17.80 5.65 3.94
CA LYS A 91 -17.70 5.53 5.40
C LYS A 91 -16.25 5.47 5.89
N GLY A 92 -15.33 5.19 4.99
CA GLY A 92 -13.90 5.07 5.31
C GLY A 92 -13.03 4.97 4.07
N ILE A 93 -11.73 4.79 4.30
CA ILE A 93 -10.72 4.58 3.26
C ILE A 93 -10.05 3.23 3.53
N ALA A 94 -9.95 2.41 2.50
CA ALA A 94 -9.25 1.13 2.54
C ALA A 94 -8.09 1.17 1.54
N ASP A 95 -6.87 1.03 2.02
CA ASP A 95 -5.65 1.01 1.21
C ASP A 95 -5.16 -0.43 1.06
N MET A 96 -5.25 -0.94 -0.17
CA MET A 96 -4.81 -2.28 -0.53
C MET A 96 -3.35 -2.26 -0.95
N GLY A 97 -2.48 -2.89 -0.16
CA GLY A 97 -1.03 -2.79 -0.27
C GLY A 97 -0.53 -1.53 0.41
N CYS A 98 -0.99 -1.32 1.64
CA CYS A 98 -0.75 -0.10 2.39
C CYS A 98 0.74 0.14 2.75
N GLY A 99 1.58 -0.88 2.64
CA GLY A 99 3.01 -0.78 2.91
C GLY A 99 3.31 -0.27 4.32
N ASP A 100 3.95 0.89 4.42
CA ASP A 100 4.22 1.55 5.72
C ASP A 100 3.06 2.43 6.22
N GLY A 101 1.92 2.46 5.52
CA GLY A 101 0.76 3.26 5.88
C GLY A 101 0.88 4.78 5.64
N SER A 102 2.00 5.25 5.10
CA SER A 102 2.23 6.68 4.87
C SER A 102 1.19 7.30 3.94
N PHE A 103 0.76 6.56 2.92
CA PHE A 103 -0.28 7.02 2.00
C PHE A 103 -1.66 7.07 2.67
N LEU A 104 -2.02 6.04 3.40
CA LEU A 104 -3.28 5.99 4.14
C LEU A 104 -3.37 7.15 5.16
N TYR A 105 -2.26 7.45 5.85
CA TYR A 105 -2.21 8.59 6.75
C TYR A 105 -2.33 9.92 6.01
N HIS A 106 -1.68 10.08 4.84
CA HIS A 106 -1.82 11.29 4.02
C HIS A 106 -3.29 11.53 3.62
N LEU A 107 -4.01 10.48 3.24
CA LEU A 107 -5.44 10.58 2.89
C LEU A 107 -6.29 10.98 4.09
N TYR A 108 -6.03 10.40 5.26
CA TYR A 108 -6.71 10.80 6.50
C TYR A 108 -6.48 12.26 6.83
N ASP A 109 -5.22 12.69 6.88
CA ASP A 109 -4.82 14.08 7.18
C ASP A 109 -5.46 15.07 6.20
N LEU A 110 -5.49 14.72 4.91
CA LEU A 110 -6.13 15.52 3.89
C LEU A 110 -7.64 15.67 4.13
N VAL A 111 -8.33 14.57 4.44
CA VAL A 111 -9.77 14.59 4.72
C VAL A 111 -10.06 15.38 5.99
N GLU A 112 -9.34 15.11 7.08
CA GLU A 112 -9.50 15.77 8.37
C GLU A 112 -9.34 17.27 8.25
N ASN A 113 -8.30 17.75 7.59
CA ASN A 113 -7.94 19.17 7.60
C ASN A 113 -8.52 19.99 6.44
N ASN A 114 -8.99 19.34 5.34
CA ASN A 114 -9.28 20.06 4.11
C ASN A 114 -10.65 19.73 3.48
N THR A 115 -11.54 19.04 4.20
CA THR A 115 -12.85 18.66 3.63
C THR A 115 -14.02 18.92 4.59
N LEU A 116 -15.24 18.82 4.04
CA LEU A 116 -16.47 18.85 4.82
C LEU A 116 -16.49 17.70 5.85
N ARG A 117 -16.08 16.50 5.45
CA ARG A 117 -16.00 15.32 6.32
C ARG A 117 -15.14 15.58 7.55
N GLY A 118 -14.02 16.27 7.39
CA GLY A 118 -13.11 16.57 8.49
C GLY A 118 -13.72 17.43 9.58
N LYS A 119 -14.68 18.30 9.22
CA LYS A 119 -15.42 19.15 10.17
C LYS A 119 -16.46 18.36 10.96
N GLU A 120 -16.86 17.21 10.47
CA GLU A 120 -17.98 16.40 10.98
C GLU A 120 -17.53 15.01 11.44
N LEU A 121 -16.24 14.81 11.73
CA LEU A 121 -15.69 13.49 12.12
C LEU A 121 -16.32 12.92 13.39
N ARG A 122 -16.89 13.77 14.23
CA ARG A 122 -17.60 13.34 15.44
C ARG A 122 -18.87 12.56 15.11
N ASP A 123 -19.66 13.07 14.18
CA ASP A 123 -20.98 12.51 13.82
C ASP A 123 -20.87 11.59 12.61
N TYR A 124 -19.87 11.81 11.78
CA TYR A 124 -19.52 11.01 10.59
C TYR A 124 -18.05 10.55 10.67
N PRO A 125 -17.73 9.57 11.52
CA PRO A 125 -16.35 9.11 11.67
C PRO A 125 -15.79 8.53 10.38
N LEU A 126 -14.49 8.70 10.15
CA LEU A 126 -13.78 8.15 9.02
C LEU A 126 -12.98 6.92 9.46
N SER A 127 -13.42 5.74 9.05
CA SER A 127 -12.72 4.49 9.32
C SER A 127 -11.56 4.29 8.35
N LEU A 128 -10.45 3.72 8.83
CA LEU A 128 -9.27 3.44 8.03
C LEU A 128 -8.98 1.93 8.06
N ILE A 129 -8.70 1.36 6.89
CA ILE A 129 -8.26 -0.03 6.74
C ILE A 129 -6.96 -0.05 5.96
N GLY A 130 -5.91 -0.62 6.55
CA GLY A 130 -4.66 -0.94 5.89
C GLY A 130 -4.58 -2.44 5.61
N ALA A 131 -4.57 -2.83 4.35
CA ALA A 131 -4.42 -4.21 3.95
C ALA A 131 -3.08 -4.41 3.25
N ASP A 132 -2.37 -5.46 3.61
CA ASP A 132 -1.12 -5.84 2.94
C ASP A 132 -0.96 -7.36 2.95
N TYR A 133 -0.21 -7.86 1.99
CA TYR A 133 0.12 -9.27 1.88
C TYR A 133 1.16 -9.72 2.92
N ASN A 134 1.89 -8.78 3.52
CA ASN A 134 3.03 -9.05 4.37
C ASN A 134 2.84 -8.46 5.77
N GLN A 135 2.98 -9.30 6.80
CA GLN A 135 2.83 -8.87 8.19
C GLN A 135 3.83 -7.78 8.60
N ALA A 136 5.05 -7.81 8.06
CA ALA A 136 6.03 -6.77 8.36
C ALA A 136 5.59 -5.38 7.86
N ALA A 137 4.90 -5.32 6.70
CA ALA A 137 4.32 -4.08 6.19
C ALA A 137 3.21 -3.56 7.12
N LEU A 138 2.32 -4.44 7.59
CA LEU A 138 1.28 -4.07 8.54
C LEU A 138 1.83 -3.55 9.87
N ASN A 139 2.94 -4.13 10.34
CA ASN A 139 3.62 -3.66 11.55
C ASN A 139 4.19 -2.23 11.33
N GLU A 140 4.77 -1.95 10.17
CA GLU A 140 5.23 -0.60 9.81
C GLU A 140 4.06 0.39 9.68
N THR A 141 2.91 -0.06 9.16
CA THR A 141 1.68 0.74 9.15
C THR A 141 1.28 1.12 10.58
N LEU A 142 1.20 0.16 11.49
CA LEU A 142 0.85 0.44 12.90
C LEU A 142 1.86 1.38 13.57
N GLU A 143 3.15 1.25 13.23
CA GLU A 143 4.19 2.15 13.73
C GLU A 143 4.00 3.59 13.22
N THR A 144 3.68 3.75 11.94
CA THR A 144 3.37 5.06 11.34
C THR A 144 2.22 5.76 12.06
N PHE A 145 1.22 4.99 12.50
CA PHE A 145 0.04 5.51 13.21
C PHE A 145 0.19 5.55 14.74
N ARG A 146 1.32 5.14 15.32
CA ARG A 146 1.50 5.03 16.79
C ARG A 146 1.10 6.30 17.52
N ASN A 147 1.57 7.45 17.05
CA ASN A 147 1.36 8.76 17.69
C ASN A 147 0.38 9.65 16.90
N LYS A 148 -0.52 9.04 16.11
CA LYS A 148 -1.50 9.76 15.31
C LYS A 148 -2.88 9.75 16.00
N PRO A 149 -3.73 10.75 15.73
CA PRO A 149 -5.07 10.86 16.33
C PRO A 149 -6.02 9.74 15.89
N CYS A 150 -5.73 9.10 14.77
CA CYS A 150 -6.50 7.99 14.21
C CYS A 150 -5.73 6.68 14.29
N LYS A 151 -6.44 5.56 14.23
CA LYS A 151 -5.85 4.21 14.20
C LYS A 151 -6.47 3.42 13.07
N PRO A 152 -5.67 2.83 12.18
CA PRO A 152 -6.19 1.95 11.14
C PRO A 152 -6.50 0.56 11.72
N MET A 153 -7.53 -0.05 11.20
CA MET A 153 -7.69 -1.50 11.22
C MET A 153 -6.72 -2.11 10.23
N THR A 154 -6.00 -3.16 10.60
CA THR A 154 -5.05 -3.81 9.70
C THR A 154 -5.47 -5.24 9.40
N ILE A 155 -5.29 -5.68 8.17
CA ILE A 155 -5.64 -7.03 7.74
C ILE A 155 -4.59 -7.60 6.78
N LEU A 156 -4.18 -8.84 7.04
CA LEU A 156 -3.33 -9.59 6.12
C LEU A 156 -4.19 -10.09 4.95
N ALA A 157 -3.96 -9.56 3.76
CA ALA A 157 -4.78 -9.88 2.60
C ALA A 157 -3.96 -9.90 1.30
N ASP A 158 -4.37 -10.79 0.40
CA ASP A 158 -3.84 -10.85 -0.96
C ASP A 158 -4.78 -10.10 -1.90
N ILE A 159 -4.27 -9.07 -2.58
CA ILE A 159 -5.04 -8.26 -3.53
C ILE A 159 -5.46 -9.04 -4.79
N SER A 160 -4.90 -10.24 -5.01
CA SER A 160 -5.29 -11.12 -6.10
C SER A 160 -6.60 -11.86 -5.82
N ASP A 161 -7.06 -11.85 -4.55
CA ASP A 161 -8.32 -12.47 -4.10
C ASP A 161 -9.21 -11.43 -3.39
N PRO A 162 -9.84 -10.52 -4.14
CA PRO A 162 -10.63 -9.43 -3.56
C PRO A 162 -11.90 -9.92 -2.87
N ASP A 163 -12.46 -11.06 -3.26
CA ASP A 163 -13.64 -11.63 -2.62
C ASP A 163 -13.30 -12.12 -1.22
N LYS A 164 -12.20 -12.86 -1.08
CA LYS A 164 -11.69 -13.28 0.23
C LYS A 164 -11.36 -12.09 1.11
N TYR A 165 -10.72 -11.06 0.57
CA TYR A 165 -10.42 -9.83 1.30
C TYR A 165 -11.68 -9.16 1.85
N ALA A 166 -12.73 -9.03 1.03
CA ALA A 166 -14.02 -8.46 1.45
C ALA A 166 -14.68 -9.30 2.55
N ASP A 167 -14.68 -10.62 2.41
CA ASP A 167 -15.22 -11.56 3.40
C ASP A 167 -14.47 -11.49 4.72
N ASP A 168 -13.15 -11.45 4.70
CA ASP A 168 -12.31 -11.39 5.89
C ASP A 168 -12.51 -10.06 6.66
N ILE A 169 -12.64 -8.92 5.96
CA ILE A 169 -12.99 -7.63 6.57
C ILE A 169 -14.37 -7.71 7.22
N LYS A 170 -15.34 -8.28 6.53
CA LYS A 170 -16.70 -8.40 7.05
C LYS A 170 -16.74 -9.28 8.30
N LYS A 171 -15.99 -10.38 8.31
CA LYS A 171 -15.91 -11.30 9.47
C LYS A 171 -15.19 -10.65 10.65
N GLN A 172 -14.08 -9.96 10.41
CA GLN A 172 -13.21 -9.45 11.47
C GLN A 172 -13.72 -8.13 12.06
N TYR A 173 -14.29 -7.26 11.22
CA TYR A 173 -14.65 -5.89 11.62
C TYR A 173 -16.13 -5.56 11.45
N SER A 174 -16.93 -6.47 10.91
CA SER A 174 -18.36 -6.25 10.60
C SER A 174 -18.59 -5.07 9.61
N ILE A 175 -17.65 -4.86 8.72
CA ILE A 175 -17.65 -3.78 7.71
C ILE A 175 -17.93 -4.36 6.33
N ASP A 176 -18.78 -3.68 5.55
CA ASP A 176 -18.89 -3.92 4.12
C ASP A 176 -17.89 -2.99 3.39
N ILE A 177 -16.89 -3.60 2.77
CA ILE A 177 -15.83 -2.85 2.07
C ILE A 177 -16.34 -2.03 0.89
N LYS A 178 -17.55 -2.31 0.38
CA LYS A 178 -18.21 -1.54 -0.68
C LYS A 178 -18.61 -0.14 -0.23
N ASP A 179 -18.78 0.06 1.08
CA ASP A 179 -19.07 1.37 1.66
C ASP A 179 -17.82 2.25 1.79
N PHE A 180 -16.63 1.74 1.42
CA PHE A 180 -15.36 2.42 1.58
C PHE A 180 -14.82 2.93 0.24
N LEU A 181 -14.06 4.00 0.30
CA LEU A 181 -13.16 4.37 -0.79
C LEU A 181 -11.99 3.40 -0.81
N ASN A 182 -12.00 2.49 -1.78
CA ASN A 182 -10.92 1.55 -1.97
C ASN A 182 -9.83 2.21 -2.82
N VAL A 183 -8.65 2.36 -2.24
CA VAL A 183 -7.47 2.88 -2.92
C VAL A 183 -6.42 1.80 -3.08
N ARG A 184 -5.63 1.91 -4.14
CA ARG A 184 -4.51 1.04 -4.44
C ARG A 184 -3.48 1.83 -5.21
N SER A 185 -2.28 1.92 -4.65
CA SER A 185 -1.20 2.67 -5.26
C SER A 185 0.08 1.85 -5.38
N PHE A 186 0.84 2.06 -6.45
CA PHE A 186 2.18 1.51 -6.66
C PHE A 186 2.31 -0.02 -6.68
N LEU A 187 1.22 -0.77 -6.93
CA LEU A 187 1.20 -2.23 -6.84
C LEU A 187 1.07 -2.96 -8.18
N ASP A 188 0.60 -2.27 -9.22
CA ASP A 188 0.17 -2.95 -10.45
C ASP A 188 1.31 -3.43 -11.36
N HIS A 189 2.56 -3.17 -10.99
CA HIS A 189 3.74 -3.51 -11.79
C HIS A 189 4.24 -4.96 -11.63
N ASN A 190 3.81 -5.68 -10.58
CA ASN A 190 4.29 -7.04 -10.27
C ASN A 190 3.16 -8.08 -10.19
N ARG A 191 2.05 -7.86 -10.90
CA ARG A 191 0.91 -8.77 -10.83
C ARG A 191 1.13 -10.03 -11.66
N THR A 192 0.90 -11.17 -11.02
CA THR A 192 0.76 -12.45 -11.72
C THR A 192 -0.71 -12.71 -11.97
N ILE A 193 -1.09 -12.92 -13.21
CA ILE A 193 -2.46 -13.23 -13.60
C ILE A 193 -2.60 -14.74 -13.76
N ASN A 194 -3.50 -15.36 -13.01
CA ASN A 194 -3.84 -16.76 -13.18
C ASN A 194 -4.98 -16.90 -14.20
N LEU A 195 -4.65 -17.23 -15.42
CA LEU A 195 -5.57 -17.33 -16.55
C LEU A 195 -6.66 -18.40 -16.39
N LYS A 196 -6.40 -19.44 -15.60
CA LYS A 196 -7.38 -20.53 -15.38
C LYS A 196 -8.62 -20.08 -14.60
N LYS A 197 -8.57 -18.90 -13.96
CA LYS A 197 -9.71 -18.32 -13.23
C LYS A 197 -10.53 -17.31 -14.06
N ILE A 198 -10.15 -17.04 -15.29
CA ILE A 198 -10.89 -16.10 -16.16
C ILE A 198 -11.93 -16.89 -16.96
N GLU A 199 -13.06 -17.16 -16.35
CA GLU A 199 -14.19 -17.85 -16.99
C GLU A 199 -15.01 -16.97 -17.94
N ASN A 200 -14.77 -15.65 -17.99
CA ASN A 200 -15.53 -14.70 -18.80
C ASN A 200 -14.61 -13.85 -19.69
N GLU A 201 -14.26 -14.35 -20.85
CA GLU A 201 -13.47 -13.63 -21.87
C GLU A 201 -14.09 -12.31 -22.35
N TYR A 202 -15.37 -12.08 -22.06
CA TYR A 202 -16.13 -10.99 -22.66
C TYR A 202 -16.24 -9.72 -21.81
N ARG A 203 -15.82 -9.76 -20.56
CA ARG A 203 -16.10 -8.66 -19.63
C ARG A 203 -15.20 -7.43 -19.81
N PHE A 204 -14.00 -7.61 -20.36
CA PHE A 204 -13.04 -6.52 -20.57
C PHE A 204 -12.27 -6.69 -21.87
N LYS A 205 -12.79 -6.12 -22.95
CA LYS A 205 -12.04 -5.93 -24.20
C LYS A 205 -11.30 -4.60 -24.14
N SER A 206 -10.28 -4.46 -23.29
CA SER A 206 -9.36 -3.33 -23.37
C SER A 206 -8.03 -3.80 -23.92
N LEU A 207 -7.60 -3.21 -25.00
CA LEU A 207 -6.23 -3.32 -25.47
C LEU A 207 -5.35 -2.47 -24.57
N THR A 208 -4.73 -3.08 -23.55
CA THR A 208 -3.70 -2.40 -22.77
C THR A 208 -2.36 -2.69 -23.40
N THR A 209 -1.61 -1.65 -23.69
CA THR A 209 -0.29 -1.71 -24.35
C THR A 209 0.86 -1.50 -23.36
N ASN A 210 0.59 -1.52 -22.05
CA ASN A 210 1.57 -1.21 -21.01
C ASN A 210 1.80 -2.41 -20.06
N ALA A 211 2.01 -2.17 -18.79
CA ALA A 211 2.37 -3.16 -17.76
C ALA A 211 1.42 -4.38 -17.63
N PHE A 212 0.27 -4.34 -18.26
CA PHE A 212 -0.71 -5.43 -18.31
C PHE A 212 -0.70 -6.19 -19.65
N ALA A 213 0.22 -5.84 -20.55
CA ALA A 213 0.39 -6.60 -21.77
C ALA A 213 0.86 -8.01 -21.45
N TRP A 214 0.24 -8.97 -22.10
CA TRP A 214 0.57 -10.38 -22.02
C TRP A 214 1.98 -10.65 -22.55
N LYS A 215 2.70 -11.52 -21.87
CA LYS A 215 3.79 -12.27 -22.46
C LYS A 215 3.34 -13.70 -22.73
#